data_0ef7be64c8e05e429f99e635517ae247
#
_entry.id   0ef7be64c8e05e429f99e635517ae247
#
_cell.length_a   1.000
_cell.length_b   1.000
_cell.length_c   1.000
_cell.angle_alpha   90.00
_cell.angle_beta   90.00
_cell.angle_gamma   90.00
#
_symmetry.space_group_name_H-M   'P 1'
#
loop_
_entity.id
_entity.type
_entity.pdbx_description
1 polymer ?
#
loop_
_entity_poly.entity_id
_entity_poly.type
_entity_poly.pdbx_seq_one_letter_code
_entity_poly.pdbx_strand_id
1 'polypeptide(L)'
;FARMAERLLGYRVFADEAGKMNRSLADTGGGLLLVSQFTLAADTRSGMRPSFTTAAPPEEAERGYNRLVDICRQKHPPGVETGRFGAHMVISLINDGPVTFLLRP
;
A
#
# COMPACT_ATOMS: atom_id res chain seq x y z
N PHE A 1 2.54 8.54 9.14
CA PHE A 1 2.86 7.14 8.77
C PHE A 1 2.17 6.12 9.70
N ALA A 2 2.11 6.38 10.99
CA ALA A 2 1.40 5.50 11.93
C ALA A 2 -0.08 5.35 11.58
N ARG A 3 -0.74 6.45 11.21
CA ARG A 3 -2.13 6.43 10.78
C ARG A 3 -2.33 5.60 9.51
N MET A 4 -1.43 5.72 8.53
CA MET A 4 -1.51 4.91 7.31
C MET A 4 -1.35 3.43 7.62
N ALA A 5 -0.42 3.06 8.50
CA ALA A 5 -0.25 1.68 8.93
C ALA A 5 -1.53 1.15 9.61
N GLU A 6 -2.17 1.92 10.47
CA GLU A 6 -3.45 1.54 11.07
C GLU A 6 -4.52 1.28 10.02
N ARG A 7 -4.60 2.15 9.01
CA ARG A 7 -5.60 1.98 7.96
C ARG A 7 -5.31 0.75 7.10
N LEU A 8 -4.05 0.51 6.72
CA LEU A 8 -3.67 -0.67 5.94
C LEU A 8 -3.99 -1.97 6.66
N LEU A 9 -3.69 -2.05 7.94
CA LEU A 9 -3.87 -3.28 8.73
C LEU A 9 -5.30 -3.44 9.23
N GLY A 10 -6.01 -2.35 9.45
CA GLY A 10 -7.34 -2.34 10.05
C GLY A 10 -8.50 -2.11 9.11
N TYR A 11 -8.26 -1.72 7.85
CA TYR A 11 -9.35 -1.48 6.92
C TYR A 11 -10.04 -2.80 6.56
N ARG A 12 -11.38 -2.78 6.57
CA ARG A 12 -12.18 -4.01 6.45
C ARG A 12 -12.41 -4.37 4.99
N VAL A 13 -11.42 -5.00 4.39
CA VAL A 13 -11.43 -5.35 2.95
C VAL A 13 -11.83 -6.81 2.69
N PHE A 14 -11.93 -7.63 3.74
CA PHE A 14 -12.27 -9.04 3.60
C PHE A 14 -13.68 -9.33 4.07
N ALA A 15 -14.34 -10.28 3.40
CA ALA A 15 -15.68 -10.69 3.75
C ALA A 15 -15.71 -11.48 5.07
N ASP A 16 -16.75 -11.26 5.86
CA ASP A 16 -17.11 -12.08 6.99
C ASP A 16 -17.96 -13.28 6.54
N GLU A 17 -18.44 -14.06 7.50
CA GLU A 17 -19.28 -15.24 7.24
C GLU A 17 -20.61 -14.89 6.56
N ALA A 18 -21.09 -13.66 6.75
CA ALA A 18 -22.31 -13.16 6.11
C ALA A 18 -22.06 -12.53 4.74
N GLY A 19 -20.82 -12.54 4.23
CA GLY A 19 -20.43 -11.96 2.96
C GLY A 19 -20.23 -10.45 2.99
N LYS A 20 -20.23 -9.81 4.16
CA LYS A 20 -19.98 -8.38 4.31
C LYS A 20 -18.51 -8.10 4.56
N MET A 21 -18.00 -6.98 4.04
CA MET A 21 -16.61 -6.54 4.24
C MET A 21 -16.42 -6.02 5.67
N ASN A 22 -16.25 -6.91 6.61
CA ASN A 22 -16.11 -6.60 8.04
C ASN A 22 -14.79 -7.07 8.64
N ARG A 23 -13.94 -7.73 7.88
CA ARG A 23 -12.67 -8.26 8.38
C ARG A 23 -11.49 -7.52 7.78
N SER A 24 -10.54 -7.16 8.61
CA SER A 24 -9.29 -6.51 8.22
C SER A 24 -8.19 -7.55 7.96
N LEU A 25 -7.03 -7.07 7.45
CA LEU A 25 -5.85 -7.91 7.34
C LEU A 25 -5.39 -8.42 8.71
N ALA A 26 -5.44 -7.57 9.73
CA ALA A 26 -5.12 -7.98 11.09
C ALA A 26 -6.03 -9.11 11.58
N ASP A 27 -7.32 -9.06 11.24
CA ASP A 27 -8.28 -10.11 11.61
C ASP A 27 -8.00 -11.44 10.92
N THR A 28 -7.65 -11.41 9.65
CA THR A 28 -7.40 -12.62 8.85
C THR A 28 -6.03 -13.23 9.12
N GLY A 29 -5.06 -12.44 9.58
CA GLY A 29 -3.69 -12.90 9.77
C GLY A 29 -2.92 -13.14 8.46
N GLY A 30 -3.40 -12.61 7.34
CA GLY A 30 -2.73 -12.73 6.05
C GLY A 30 -1.46 -11.89 5.96
N GLY A 31 -0.69 -12.08 4.90
CA GLY A 31 0.51 -11.29 4.64
C GLY A 31 0.21 -9.93 4.02
N LEU A 32 1.11 -9.00 4.21
CA LEU A 32 1.07 -7.67 3.57
C LEU A 32 2.25 -7.52 2.62
N LEU A 33 1.99 -7.15 1.38
CA LEU A 33 3.03 -6.75 0.43
C LEU A 33 2.95 -5.24 0.22
N LEU A 34 3.99 -4.52 0.63
CA LEU A 34 4.12 -3.08 0.45
C LEU A 34 5.08 -2.77 -0.70
N VAL A 35 4.55 -2.17 -1.75
CA VAL A 35 5.33 -1.80 -2.93
C VAL A 35 5.19 -0.30 -3.15
N SER A 36 6.33 0.39 -3.24
CA SER A 36 6.35 1.81 -3.58
C SER A 36 5.99 2.02 -5.05
N GLN A 37 5.25 3.10 -5.32
CA GLN A 37 4.86 3.45 -6.69
C GLN A 37 4.76 4.98 -6.81
N PHE A 38 5.87 5.63 -7.16
CA PHE A 38 5.91 7.10 -7.22
C PHE A 38 4.99 7.68 -8.30
N THR A 39 4.72 6.91 -9.37
CA THR A 39 3.85 7.35 -10.45
C THR A 39 2.41 7.62 -10.01
N LEU A 40 1.98 7.09 -8.85
CA LEU A 40 0.68 7.44 -8.28
C LEU A 40 0.58 8.91 -7.88
N ALA A 41 1.72 9.59 -7.66
CA ALA A 41 1.77 11.02 -7.38
C ALA A 41 1.77 11.88 -8.65
N ALA A 42 1.66 11.28 -9.83
CA ALA A 42 1.66 12.01 -11.10
C ALA A 42 0.44 12.90 -11.22
N ASP A 43 0.66 14.10 -11.75
CA ASP A 43 -0.40 14.97 -12.23
C ASP A 43 -0.68 14.64 -13.69
N THR A 44 -1.86 14.10 -13.96
CA THR A 44 -2.29 13.68 -15.29
C THR A 44 -3.37 14.58 -15.88
N ARG A 45 -3.66 15.72 -15.25
CA ARG A 45 -4.81 16.57 -15.59
C ARG A 45 -4.68 17.27 -16.94
N SER A 46 -3.46 17.47 -17.42
CA SER A 46 -3.27 18.16 -18.69
C SER A 46 -2.24 17.44 -19.57
N GLY A 47 -2.50 17.45 -20.89
CA GLY A 47 -1.61 16.83 -21.87
C GLY A 47 -1.61 15.32 -21.83
N MET A 48 -0.60 14.73 -22.45
CA MET A 48 -0.45 13.27 -22.60
C MET A 48 0.82 12.73 -21.90
N ARG A 49 1.44 13.55 -21.06
CA ARG A 49 2.61 13.16 -20.25
C ARG A 49 2.32 13.43 -18.78
N PRO A 50 2.72 12.52 -17.89
CA PRO A 50 2.57 12.78 -16.47
C PRO A 50 3.54 13.86 -16.01
N SER A 51 3.11 14.68 -15.06
CA SER A 51 3.96 15.62 -14.33
C SER A 51 4.17 15.12 -12.93
N PHE A 52 5.40 15.21 -12.43
CA PHE A 52 5.78 14.75 -11.08
C PHE A 52 6.17 15.91 -10.16
N THR A 53 5.76 17.14 -10.51
CA THR A 53 6.09 18.33 -9.71
C THR A 53 5.53 18.29 -8.30
N THR A 54 4.45 17.53 -8.09
CA THR A 54 3.82 17.36 -6.76
C THR A 54 4.34 16.15 -5.98
N ALA A 55 5.18 15.33 -6.61
CA ALA A 55 5.76 14.18 -5.93
C ALA A 55 6.87 14.61 -4.97
N ALA A 56 7.02 13.89 -3.86
CA ALA A 56 8.14 14.10 -2.95
C ALA A 56 9.48 13.78 -3.64
N PRO A 57 10.58 14.46 -3.26
CA PRO A 57 11.91 14.08 -3.73
C PRO A 57 12.22 12.60 -3.43
N PRO A 58 12.97 11.90 -4.30
CA PRO A 58 13.21 10.46 -4.14
C PRO A 58 13.75 10.05 -2.77
N GLU A 59 14.68 10.83 -2.22
CA GLU A 59 15.29 10.53 -0.92
C GLU A 59 14.29 10.62 0.23
N GLU A 60 13.44 11.64 0.20
CA GLU A 60 12.37 11.82 1.19
C GLU A 60 11.31 10.72 1.05
N ALA A 61 10.94 10.39 -0.18
CA ALA A 61 9.98 9.33 -0.46
C ALA A 61 10.48 7.97 0.01
N GLU A 62 11.77 7.66 -0.20
CA GLU A 62 12.36 6.41 0.27
C GLU A 62 12.37 6.32 1.80
N ARG A 63 12.73 7.40 2.49
CA ARG A 63 12.68 7.43 3.95
C ARG A 63 11.27 7.20 4.48
N GLY A 64 10.28 7.84 3.86
CA GLY A 64 8.87 7.65 4.24
C GLY A 64 8.40 6.22 4.01
N TYR A 65 8.73 5.64 2.87
CA TYR A 65 8.41 4.26 2.56
C TYR A 65 9.03 3.30 3.58
N ASN A 66 10.32 3.44 3.87
CA ASN A 66 11.02 2.59 4.83
C ASN A 66 10.41 2.71 6.23
N ARG A 67 10.03 3.91 6.63
CA ARG A 67 9.37 4.12 7.92
C ARG A 67 8.01 3.42 8.00
N LEU A 68 7.21 3.51 6.94
CA LEU A 68 5.92 2.81 6.88
C LEU A 68 6.11 1.30 6.95
N VAL A 69 7.10 0.77 6.23
CA VAL A 69 7.45 -0.66 6.30
C VAL A 69 7.79 -1.07 7.73
N ASP A 70 8.63 -0.31 8.41
CA ASP A 70 9.04 -0.61 9.77
C ASP A 70 7.86 -0.61 10.75
N ILE A 71 6.97 0.39 10.64
CA ILE A 71 5.78 0.44 11.47
C ILE A 71 4.87 -0.76 11.22
N CYS A 72 4.64 -1.12 9.97
CA CYS A 72 3.82 -2.26 9.62
C CYS A 72 4.44 -3.58 10.13
N ARG A 73 5.75 -3.73 10.02
CA ARG A 73 6.44 -4.93 10.55
C ARG A 73 6.29 -5.07 12.05
N GLN A 74 6.36 -3.95 12.78
CA GLN A 74 6.17 -3.97 14.23
C GLN A 74 4.74 -4.35 14.63
N LYS A 75 3.75 -3.93 13.84
CA LYS A 75 2.31 -4.10 14.17
C LYS A 75 1.69 -5.34 13.56
N HIS A 76 2.35 -5.99 12.61
CA HIS A 76 1.78 -7.11 11.87
C HIS A 76 2.71 -8.34 11.85
N PRO A 77 2.76 -9.11 12.96
CA PRO A 77 3.61 -10.31 13.06
C PRO A 77 3.44 -11.35 11.96
N PRO A 78 2.23 -11.56 11.36
CA PRO A 78 2.07 -12.57 10.31
C PRO A 78 2.98 -12.39 9.10
N GLY A 79 3.38 -11.17 8.77
CA GLY A 79 4.41 -10.93 7.77
C GLY A 79 4.16 -9.71 6.92
N VAL A 80 5.23 -9.00 6.65
CA VAL A 80 5.27 -7.85 5.73
C VAL A 80 6.42 -8.06 4.77
N GLU A 81 6.09 -8.19 3.50
CA GLU A 81 7.05 -8.26 2.41
C GLU A 81 7.07 -6.95 1.63
N THR A 82 8.14 -6.69 0.91
CA THR A 82 8.34 -5.42 0.24
C THR A 82 8.83 -5.61 -1.19
N GLY A 83 8.58 -4.59 -2.04
CA GLY A 83 9.30 -4.41 -3.27
C GLY A 83 10.66 -3.75 -3.00
N ARG A 84 11.25 -3.20 -4.05
CA ARG A 84 12.50 -2.45 -3.96
C ARG A 84 12.26 -1.03 -4.45
N PHE A 85 12.49 -0.05 -3.58
CA PHE A 85 12.24 1.35 -3.90
C PHE A 85 13.01 1.79 -5.15
N GLY A 86 12.29 2.43 -6.08
CA GLY A 86 12.88 2.98 -7.31
C GLY A 86 13.28 1.95 -8.36
N ALA A 87 13.14 0.66 -8.09
CA ALA A 87 13.51 -0.37 -9.06
C ALA A 87 12.40 -0.59 -10.08
N HIS A 88 12.80 -1.01 -11.28
CA HIS A 88 11.86 -1.59 -12.23
C HIS A 88 11.47 -2.99 -11.73
N MET A 89 10.17 -3.21 -11.56
CA MET A 89 9.65 -4.45 -11.00
C MET A 89 8.61 -5.05 -11.92
N VAL A 90 8.68 -6.37 -12.12
CA VAL A 90 7.61 -7.15 -12.75
C VAL A 90 6.92 -7.92 -11.63
N ILE A 91 5.63 -7.68 -11.45
CA ILE A 91 4.87 -8.26 -10.35
C ILE A 91 3.88 -9.26 -10.93
N SER A 92 4.01 -10.53 -10.49
CA SER A 92 3.07 -11.59 -10.86
C SER A 92 2.17 -11.90 -9.68
N LEU A 93 0.87 -11.83 -9.88
CA LEU A 93 -0.10 -12.10 -8.82
C LEU A 93 -1.42 -12.59 -9.39
N ILE A 94 -2.25 -13.19 -8.56
CA ILE A 94 -3.65 -13.45 -8.84
C ILE A 94 -4.46 -12.49 -8.00
N ASN A 95 -5.23 -11.61 -8.66
CA ASN A 95 -6.09 -10.65 -7.98
C ASN A 95 -7.46 -11.26 -7.74
N ASP A 96 -7.61 -11.85 -6.57
CA ASP A 96 -8.82 -12.55 -6.19
C ASP A 96 -9.87 -11.59 -5.64
N GLY A 97 -10.98 -11.56 -6.31
CA GLY A 97 -12.07 -10.64 -6.07
C GLY A 97 -12.57 -10.03 -7.39
N PRO A 98 -11.99 -9.03 -8.01
CA PRO A 98 -11.00 -8.15 -7.37
C PRO A 98 -11.62 -7.19 -6.38
N VAL A 99 -10.83 -6.78 -5.39
CA VAL A 99 -11.20 -5.76 -4.42
C VAL A 99 -10.05 -4.76 -4.31
N THR A 100 -10.29 -3.52 -4.71
CA THR A 100 -9.25 -2.49 -4.77
C THR A 100 -9.79 -1.19 -4.20
N PHE A 101 -9.07 -0.63 -3.24
CA PHE A 101 -9.44 0.63 -2.60
C PHE A 101 -8.28 1.62 -2.61
N LEU A 102 -8.61 2.89 -2.68
CA LEU A 102 -7.69 3.98 -2.45
C LEU A 102 -7.82 4.43 -1.00
N LEU A 103 -6.75 4.29 -0.21
CA LEU A 103 -6.74 4.71 1.19
C LEU A 103 -5.91 5.98 1.35
N ARG A 104 -6.41 6.87 2.20
CA ARG A 104 -5.70 8.08 2.64
C ARG A 104 -5.60 8.08 4.16
N PRO A 105 -4.54 8.67 4.73
CA PRO A 105 -4.39 8.75 6.18
C PRO A 105 -5.51 9.51 6.86
#